data_8bab874521c2f0195cb9ccd82c6e6f9f
#
_entry.id   8bab874521c2f0195cb9ccd82c6e6f9f
#
_cell.length_a   1.000
_cell.length_b   1.000
_cell.length_c   1.000
_cell.angle_alpha   90.00
_cell.angle_beta   90.00
_cell.angle_gamma   90.00
#
_symmetry.space_group_name_H-M   'P 1'
#
loop_
_entity.id
_entity.type
_entity.pdbx_description
1 polymer ?
#
loop_
_entity_poly.entity_id
_entity_poly.type
_entity_poly.pdbx_seq_one_letter_code
_entity_poly.pdbx_strand_id
1 'polypeptide(L)'
;TTLEPFDHPYNTTALNERAVELAMVHGFVLAREHDLYPTPAAEAGVLGRCLEVGNVLSHYEDYIVLPPRRVVDRFEVAPGVENIDVFDIKGTYDTIISISTIEHVGVDDGRGYPGAALDAIFHLRSLLAPGGRFFCTFPTGWNSALDHSLNWGEISRLAVTEVYVARNGEDWGEYGANGRRGFYPRPYGLTQPWAEAVWIGEFGPL
;
A
#
# COMPACT_ATOMS: atom_id res chain seq x y z
N THR A 1 12.59 -15.30 3.88
CA THR A 1 13.47 -14.11 3.97
C THR A 1 12.98 -13.30 5.15
N THR A 2 13.85 -12.97 6.08
CA THR A 2 13.52 -12.06 7.19
C THR A 2 13.65 -10.65 6.64
N LEU A 3 12.59 -9.86 6.75
CA LEU A 3 12.61 -8.46 6.37
C LEU A 3 13.25 -7.67 7.51
N GLU A 4 14.22 -6.81 7.21
CA GLU A 4 14.75 -5.88 8.20
C GLU A 4 13.69 -4.79 8.47
N PRO A 5 13.25 -4.63 9.73
CA PRO A 5 12.26 -3.63 10.07
C PRO A 5 12.81 -2.20 9.86
N PHE A 6 11.97 -1.32 9.35
CA PHE A 6 12.29 0.09 9.26
C PHE A 6 11.88 0.79 10.56
N ASP A 7 12.84 1.11 11.42
CA ASP A 7 12.59 1.79 12.70
C ASP A 7 12.56 3.31 12.52
N HIS A 8 11.47 3.93 12.96
CA HIS A 8 11.25 5.37 12.87
C HIS A 8 10.33 5.87 13.99
N PRO A 9 10.53 7.07 14.54
CA PRO A 9 9.69 7.63 15.62
C PRO A 9 8.18 7.69 15.30
N TYR A 10 7.80 7.85 14.05
CA TYR A 10 6.40 7.81 13.61
C TYR A 10 5.76 6.41 13.73
N ASN A 11 6.57 5.38 13.68
CA ASN A 11 6.11 4.01 13.91
C ASN A 11 5.98 3.78 15.40
N THR A 12 5.20 4.16 16.18
CA THR A 12 5.09 3.89 17.63
C THR A 12 6.01 2.76 18.18
N THR A 13 6.36 1.80 17.30
CA THR A 13 7.32 0.70 17.54
C THR A 13 7.80 0.13 16.21
N ALA A 14 9.03 -0.40 16.16
CA ALA A 14 9.54 -1.18 15.02
C ALA A 14 8.75 -2.48 14.77
N LEU A 15 7.85 -2.83 15.66
CA LEU A 15 7.03 -4.05 15.56
C LEU A 15 5.71 -3.83 14.82
N ASN A 16 5.29 -2.59 14.54
CA ASN A 16 4.05 -2.35 13.81
C ASN A 16 4.20 -2.62 12.29
N GLU A 17 3.09 -2.69 11.59
CA GLU A 17 3.03 -2.98 10.16
C GLU A 17 3.82 -2.01 9.31
N ARG A 18 3.91 -0.75 9.73
CA ARG A 18 4.61 0.31 9.00
C ARG A 18 6.08 -0.03 8.75
N ALA A 19 6.69 -0.78 9.67
CA ALA A 19 8.09 -1.18 9.55
C ALA A 19 8.35 -2.04 8.30
N VAL A 20 7.41 -2.90 7.91
CA VAL A 20 7.56 -3.75 6.73
C VAL A 20 6.99 -3.10 5.47
N GLU A 21 5.92 -2.34 5.59
CA GLU A 21 5.32 -1.63 4.46
C GLU A 21 6.29 -0.62 3.84
N LEU A 22 7.01 0.15 4.67
CA LEU A 22 7.99 1.12 4.20
C LEU A 22 9.20 0.47 3.54
N ALA A 23 9.69 -0.64 4.08
CA ALA A 23 10.77 -1.39 3.44
C ALA A 23 10.36 -1.91 2.05
N MET A 24 9.12 -2.36 1.91
CA MET A 24 8.59 -2.87 0.64
C MET A 24 8.31 -1.75 -0.37
N VAL A 25 7.72 -0.63 0.05
CA VAL A 25 7.49 0.49 -0.87
C VAL A 25 8.80 1.12 -1.34
N HIS A 26 9.82 1.20 -0.47
CA HIS A 26 11.14 1.67 -0.88
C HIS A 26 11.74 0.77 -1.98
N GLY A 27 11.65 -0.54 -1.81
CA GLY A 27 12.06 -1.50 -2.85
C GLY A 27 11.28 -1.33 -4.16
N PHE A 28 9.96 -1.09 -4.08
CA PHE A 28 9.12 -0.81 -5.24
C PHE A 28 9.53 0.48 -5.98
N VAL A 29 9.78 1.57 -5.23
CA VAL A 29 10.22 2.85 -5.80
C VAL A 29 11.54 2.70 -6.53
N LEU A 30 12.54 2.05 -5.90
CA LEU A 30 13.85 1.81 -6.51
C LEU A 30 13.76 0.93 -7.75
N ALA A 31 12.94 -0.12 -7.74
CA ALA A 31 12.75 -0.99 -8.89
C ALA A 31 12.11 -0.22 -10.07
N ARG A 32 11.14 0.63 -9.80
CA ARG A 32 10.49 1.47 -10.84
C ARG A 32 11.45 2.47 -11.45
N GLU A 33 12.32 3.09 -10.66
CA GLU A 33 13.37 3.97 -11.18
C GLU A 33 14.29 3.21 -12.16
N HIS A 34 14.70 2.00 -11.78
CA HIS A 34 15.55 1.17 -12.63
C HIS A 34 14.87 0.73 -13.93
N ASP A 35 13.60 0.33 -13.87
CA ASP A 35 12.85 -0.14 -15.04
C ASP A 35 12.58 0.97 -16.05
N LEU A 36 12.35 2.19 -15.59
CA LEU A 36 12.06 3.34 -16.42
C LEU A 36 13.33 4.00 -16.96
N TYR A 37 14.46 3.87 -16.24
CA TYR A 37 15.75 4.48 -16.61
C TYR A 37 16.92 3.55 -16.29
N PRO A 38 17.27 2.65 -17.20
CA PRO A 38 18.38 1.70 -17.01
C PRO A 38 19.78 2.33 -17.03
N THR A 39 19.90 3.63 -16.84
CA THR A 39 21.19 4.35 -16.81
C THR A 39 21.48 4.97 -15.46
N PRO A 40 22.76 5.03 -15.01
CA PRO A 40 23.16 5.51 -13.69
C PRO A 40 22.92 7.01 -13.42
N ALA A 41 22.26 7.71 -14.30
CA ALA A 41 22.00 9.15 -14.23
C ALA A 41 20.51 9.48 -14.12
N ALA A 42 19.71 8.59 -13.57
CA ALA A 42 18.32 8.91 -13.28
C ALA A 42 18.27 10.00 -12.21
N GLU A 43 18.10 11.24 -12.62
CA GLU A 43 17.73 12.33 -11.73
C GLU A 43 16.46 11.94 -10.99
N ALA A 44 16.42 12.16 -9.66
CA ALA A 44 15.24 11.94 -8.84
C ALA A 44 14.03 12.62 -9.49
N GLY A 45 13.11 11.85 -10.05
CA GLY A 45 11.95 12.42 -10.75
C GLY A 45 11.19 11.48 -11.66
N VAL A 46 11.46 10.19 -11.64
CA VAL A 46 11.09 9.31 -12.73
C VAL A 46 10.07 8.22 -12.40
N LEU A 47 9.27 8.38 -11.38
CA LEU A 47 8.03 7.60 -11.27
C LEU A 47 6.93 8.13 -12.22
N GLY A 48 7.29 9.01 -13.17
CA GLY A 48 6.31 9.68 -14.00
C GLY A 48 5.34 10.52 -13.14
N ARG A 49 4.07 10.57 -13.53
CA ARG A 49 3.03 11.19 -12.71
C ARG A 49 2.68 10.26 -11.55
N CYS A 50 3.18 10.59 -10.37
CA CYS A 50 2.99 9.81 -9.16
C CYS A 50 1.82 10.36 -8.31
N LEU A 51 0.99 9.46 -7.80
CA LEU A 51 -0.08 9.72 -6.87
C LEU A 51 0.13 8.90 -5.59
N GLU A 52 0.08 9.54 -4.45
CA GLU A 52 -0.04 8.90 -3.14
C GLU A 52 -1.47 9.06 -2.62
N VAL A 53 -2.12 7.97 -2.24
CA VAL A 53 -3.43 7.94 -1.60
C VAL A 53 -3.26 7.53 -0.15
N GLY A 54 -3.58 8.47 0.75
CA GLY A 54 -3.17 8.44 2.16
C GLY A 54 -1.82 9.14 2.35
N ASN A 55 -1.73 10.07 3.31
CA ASN A 55 -0.51 10.85 3.55
C ASN A 55 0.45 10.10 4.47
N VAL A 56 1.02 9.00 4.02
CA VAL A 56 1.94 8.18 4.82
C VAL A 56 3.39 8.56 4.58
N LEU A 57 3.81 8.65 3.32
CA LEU A 57 5.22 8.83 2.98
C LEU A 57 5.76 10.20 3.36
N SER A 58 4.92 11.23 3.45
CA SER A 58 5.36 12.56 3.89
C SER A 58 5.97 12.57 5.30
N HIS A 59 5.58 11.63 6.14
CA HIS A 59 6.14 11.48 7.50
C HIS A 59 7.54 10.86 7.51
N TYR A 60 8.04 10.41 6.35
CA TYR A 60 9.32 9.70 6.22
C TYR A 60 10.27 10.36 5.21
N GLU A 61 9.99 11.57 4.76
CA GLU A 61 10.79 12.28 3.74
C GLU A 61 12.25 12.53 4.17
N ASP A 62 12.51 12.62 5.47
CA ASP A 62 13.87 12.75 5.99
C ASP A 62 14.71 11.46 5.85
N TYR A 63 14.09 10.34 5.56
CA TYR A 63 14.70 8.99 5.53
C TYR A 63 14.62 8.31 4.18
N ILE A 64 13.61 8.64 3.39
CA ILE A 64 13.37 8.03 2.09
C ILE A 64 13.35 9.16 1.06
N VAL A 65 14.24 9.07 0.08
CA VAL A 65 14.18 9.96 -1.07
C VAL A 65 12.95 9.59 -1.89
N LEU A 66 11.99 10.48 -1.91
CA LEU A 66 10.72 10.28 -2.60
C LEU A 66 10.65 11.19 -3.83
N PRO A 67 10.11 10.68 -4.94
CA PRO A 67 9.86 11.51 -6.12
C PRO A 67 8.77 12.55 -5.85
N PRO A 68 8.71 13.63 -6.64
CA PRO A 68 7.58 14.52 -6.66
C PRO A 68 6.30 13.73 -6.90
N ARG A 69 5.30 13.95 -6.06
CA ARG A 69 4.03 13.24 -6.10
C ARG A 69 2.86 14.15 -5.70
N ARG A 70 1.71 13.86 -6.24
CA ARG A 70 0.44 14.38 -5.75
C ARG A 70 0.02 13.56 -4.53
N VAL A 71 -0.28 14.20 -3.40
CA VAL A 71 -0.73 13.53 -2.18
C VAL A 71 -2.20 13.85 -1.95
N VAL A 72 -2.99 12.80 -1.79
CA VAL A 72 -4.44 12.91 -1.52
C VAL A 72 -4.74 12.14 -0.24
N ASP A 73 -5.33 12.82 0.72
CA ASP A 73 -5.89 12.21 1.92
C ASP A 73 -7.24 12.86 2.25
N ARG A 74 -8.23 12.06 2.59
CA ARG A 74 -9.57 12.59 2.86
C ARG A 74 -9.64 13.41 4.14
N PHE A 75 -8.88 13.04 5.15
CA PHE A 75 -9.02 13.54 6.52
C PHE A 75 -7.82 14.31 7.04
N GLU A 76 -6.63 13.90 6.66
CA GLU A 76 -5.41 14.54 7.16
C GLU A 76 -5.18 15.89 6.49
N VAL A 77 -5.16 16.94 7.30
CA VAL A 77 -4.90 18.32 6.85
C VAL A 77 -3.43 18.63 7.09
N ALA A 78 -2.64 18.64 6.01
CA ALA A 78 -1.21 18.92 6.05
C ALA A 78 -0.77 19.72 4.79
N PRO A 79 0.37 20.43 4.83
CA PRO A 79 0.90 21.09 3.66
C PRO A 79 1.11 20.14 2.48
N GLY A 80 0.61 20.49 1.30
CA GLY A 80 0.76 19.69 0.10
C GLY A 80 -0.23 18.53 -0.03
N VAL A 81 -1.10 18.32 0.95
CA VAL A 81 -2.14 17.29 0.92
C VAL A 81 -3.44 17.87 0.41
N GLU A 82 -4.03 17.22 -0.61
CA GLU A 82 -5.35 17.55 -1.11
C GLU A 82 -6.41 16.73 -0.38
N ASN A 83 -7.34 17.41 0.31
CA ASN A 83 -8.41 16.74 1.04
C ASN A 83 -9.61 16.43 0.12
N ILE A 84 -9.52 15.35 -0.62
CA ILE A 84 -10.59 14.86 -1.50
C ILE A 84 -10.83 13.36 -1.28
N ASP A 85 -12.01 12.93 -1.68
CA ASP A 85 -12.37 11.51 -1.62
C ASP A 85 -11.63 10.71 -2.69
N VAL A 86 -11.30 9.45 -2.38
CA VAL A 86 -10.60 8.57 -3.33
C VAL A 86 -11.33 8.44 -4.66
N PHE A 87 -12.67 8.43 -4.66
CA PHE A 87 -13.48 8.32 -5.87
C PHE A 87 -13.58 9.62 -6.69
N ASP A 88 -13.19 10.75 -6.09
CA ASP A 88 -13.14 12.05 -6.78
C ASP A 88 -11.78 12.31 -7.45
N ILE A 89 -10.79 11.46 -7.21
CA ILE A 89 -9.49 11.56 -7.86
C ILE A 89 -9.65 11.39 -9.37
N LYS A 90 -9.06 12.31 -10.12
CA LYS A 90 -9.06 12.32 -11.59
C LYS A 90 -7.63 12.46 -12.10
N GLY A 91 -7.45 12.07 -13.34
CA GLY A 91 -6.17 12.13 -14.03
C GLY A 91 -5.68 10.77 -14.47
N THR A 92 -4.45 10.71 -14.95
CA THR A 92 -3.79 9.47 -15.36
C THR A 92 -2.40 9.45 -14.72
N TYR A 93 -2.04 8.34 -14.12
CA TYR A 93 -0.80 8.21 -13.34
C TYR A 93 0.04 7.05 -13.82
N ASP A 94 1.35 7.24 -13.82
CA ASP A 94 2.31 6.19 -14.14
C ASP A 94 2.59 5.34 -12.89
N THR A 95 2.46 5.95 -11.72
CA THR A 95 2.63 5.27 -10.43
C THR A 95 1.56 5.74 -9.44
N ILE A 96 0.92 4.79 -8.76
CA ILE A 96 0.04 5.03 -7.63
C ILE A 96 0.59 4.27 -6.43
N ILE A 97 0.59 4.89 -5.26
CA ILE A 97 1.03 4.29 -3.99
C ILE A 97 -0.09 4.49 -2.97
N SER A 98 -0.46 3.44 -2.25
CA SER A 98 -1.35 3.52 -1.10
C SER A 98 -0.87 2.55 -0.02
N ILE A 99 -0.59 3.09 1.15
CA ILE A 99 -0.03 2.35 2.28
C ILE A 99 -1.00 2.42 3.44
N SER A 100 -1.54 1.29 3.88
CA SER A 100 -2.49 1.20 5.01
C SER A 100 -3.51 2.35 4.99
N THR A 101 -4.25 2.45 3.90
CA THR A 101 -5.26 3.51 3.68
C THR A 101 -6.54 2.94 3.08
N ILE A 102 -6.41 2.02 2.12
CA ILE A 102 -7.55 1.47 1.38
C ILE A 102 -8.50 0.70 2.31
N GLU A 103 -8.00 0.06 3.34
CA GLU A 103 -8.82 -0.68 4.30
C GLU A 103 -9.80 0.19 5.08
N HIS A 104 -9.54 1.47 5.20
CA HIS A 104 -10.42 2.43 5.85
C HIS A 104 -11.61 2.86 4.98
N VAL A 105 -11.50 2.68 3.66
CA VAL A 105 -12.55 3.07 2.72
C VAL A 105 -13.78 2.19 2.91
N GLY A 106 -14.89 2.83 3.25
CA GLY A 106 -16.15 2.15 3.52
C GLY A 106 -16.34 1.66 4.95
N VAL A 107 -15.30 1.66 5.77
CA VAL A 107 -15.34 1.25 7.20
C VAL A 107 -15.37 2.49 8.08
N ASP A 108 -14.31 3.31 8.02
CA ASP A 108 -14.11 4.43 8.96
C ASP A 108 -14.51 5.79 8.36
N ASP A 109 -14.83 5.81 7.09
CA ASP A 109 -15.12 7.03 6.32
C ASP A 109 -16.61 7.45 6.33
N GLY A 110 -17.42 6.77 7.13
CA GLY A 110 -18.84 7.05 7.29
C GLY A 110 -19.75 6.44 6.23
N ARG A 111 -19.24 5.67 5.25
CA ARG A 111 -20.06 5.00 4.22
C ARG A 111 -20.80 3.78 4.77
N GLY A 112 -20.24 3.08 5.75
CA GLY A 112 -20.82 1.85 6.29
C GLY A 112 -20.91 0.71 5.26
N TYR A 113 -20.04 0.72 4.24
CA TYR A 113 -19.98 -0.28 3.18
C TYR A 113 -18.53 -0.72 2.95
N PRO A 114 -18.05 -1.77 3.63
CA PRO A 114 -16.66 -2.25 3.52
C PRO A 114 -16.23 -2.60 2.09
N GLY A 115 -17.16 -2.98 1.21
CA GLY A 115 -16.90 -3.26 -0.20
C GLY A 115 -16.37 -2.06 -0.99
N ALA A 116 -16.56 -0.83 -0.49
CA ALA A 116 -16.01 0.37 -1.11
C ALA A 116 -14.47 0.35 -1.21
N ALA A 117 -13.78 -0.41 -0.36
CA ALA A 117 -12.33 -0.61 -0.47
C ALA A 117 -11.94 -1.30 -1.78
N LEU A 118 -12.69 -2.32 -2.20
CA LEU A 118 -12.48 -2.98 -3.50
C LEU A 118 -12.81 -2.04 -4.66
N ASP A 119 -13.91 -1.31 -4.56
CA ASP A 119 -14.29 -0.32 -5.57
C ASP A 119 -13.20 0.75 -5.72
N ALA A 120 -12.56 1.16 -4.61
CA ALA A 120 -11.44 2.09 -4.63
C ALA A 120 -10.21 1.50 -5.35
N ILE A 121 -9.88 0.23 -5.13
CA ILE A 121 -8.81 -0.47 -5.87
C ILE A 121 -9.11 -0.43 -7.38
N PHE A 122 -10.32 -0.77 -7.80
CA PHE A 122 -10.71 -0.72 -9.21
C PHE A 122 -10.66 0.70 -9.78
N HIS A 123 -11.16 1.69 -9.02
CA HIS A 123 -11.10 3.08 -9.42
C HIS A 123 -9.64 3.54 -9.64
N LEU A 124 -8.75 3.31 -8.68
CA LEU A 124 -7.34 3.69 -8.79
C LEU A 124 -6.64 2.99 -9.96
N ARG A 125 -6.93 1.70 -10.20
CA ARG A 125 -6.42 0.99 -11.38
C ARG A 125 -6.88 1.62 -12.69
N SER A 126 -8.11 2.12 -12.75
CA SER A 126 -8.63 2.82 -13.94
C SER A 126 -7.92 4.14 -14.24
N LEU A 127 -7.23 4.70 -13.26
CA LEU A 127 -6.41 5.91 -13.40
C LEU A 127 -4.97 5.63 -13.84
N LEU A 128 -4.56 4.36 -13.94
CA LEU A 128 -3.21 4.04 -14.40
C LEU A 128 -3.03 4.28 -15.90
N ALA A 129 -1.89 4.84 -16.27
CA ALA A 129 -1.41 4.91 -17.64
C ALA A 129 -1.10 3.49 -18.17
N PRO A 130 -1.04 3.28 -19.49
CA PRO A 130 -0.51 2.05 -20.04
C PRO A 130 0.90 1.76 -19.48
N GLY A 131 1.10 0.57 -18.91
CA GLY A 131 2.34 0.19 -18.21
C GLY A 131 2.49 0.77 -16.81
N GLY A 132 1.54 1.56 -16.35
CA GLY A 132 1.52 2.09 -14.98
C GLY A 132 1.41 0.99 -13.91
N ARG A 133 1.77 1.31 -12.68
CA ARG A 133 1.72 0.39 -11.53
C ARG A 133 1.08 1.07 -10.32
N PHE A 134 0.26 0.28 -9.62
CA PHE A 134 -0.32 0.68 -8.35
C PHE A 134 0.20 -0.24 -7.25
N PHE A 135 1.04 0.29 -6.38
CA PHE A 135 1.52 -0.36 -5.16
C PHE A 135 0.52 -0.13 -4.04
N CYS A 136 0.09 -1.19 -3.41
CA CYS A 136 -0.92 -1.14 -2.35
C CYS A 136 -0.56 -2.06 -1.20
N THR A 137 -0.71 -1.56 0.02
CA THR A 137 -0.63 -2.38 1.23
C THR A 137 -1.86 -2.16 2.09
N PHE A 138 -2.26 -3.17 2.82
CA PHE A 138 -3.24 -3.05 3.88
C PHE A 138 -3.09 -4.15 4.93
N PRO A 139 -3.33 -3.84 6.22
CA PRO A 139 -3.39 -4.84 7.27
C PRO A 139 -4.59 -5.75 7.07
N THR A 140 -4.43 -7.03 7.36
CA THR A 140 -5.56 -7.96 7.38
C THR A 140 -6.31 -7.86 8.71
N GLY A 141 -7.59 -8.24 8.69
CA GLY A 141 -8.45 -8.24 9.87
C GLY A 141 -9.11 -6.91 10.20
N TRP A 142 -8.86 -5.86 9.41
CA TRP A 142 -9.51 -4.55 9.57
C TRP A 142 -10.75 -4.41 8.68
N ASN A 143 -10.62 -4.67 7.39
CA ASN A 143 -11.71 -4.57 6.43
C ASN A 143 -12.18 -5.96 5.99
N SER A 144 -13.38 -6.35 6.42
CA SER A 144 -13.92 -7.69 6.16
C SER A 144 -14.13 -8.00 4.68
N ALA A 145 -14.35 -7.00 3.82
CA ALA A 145 -14.51 -7.21 2.40
C ALA A 145 -13.16 -7.50 1.72
N LEU A 146 -12.09 -6.81 2.12
CA LEU A 146 -10.73 -7.12 1.65
C LEU A 146 -10.30 -8.51 2.11
N ASP A 147 -10.53 -8.85 3.39
CA ASP A 147 -10.22 -10.17 3.93
C ASP A 147 -10.97 -11.28 3.19
N HIS A 148 -12.24 -11.07 2.90
CA HIS A 148 -13.05 -12.02 2.12
C HIS A 148 -12.47 -12.20 0.71
N SER A 149 -12.15 -11.10 0.04
CA SER A 149 -11.58 -11.14 -1.31
C SER A 149 -10.19 -11.77 -1.37
N LEU A 150 -9.36 -11.62 -0.33
CA LEU A 150 -8.10 -12.36 -0.19
C LEU A 150 -8.35 -13.85 -0.06
N ASN A 151 -9.28 -14.27 0.81
CA ASN A 151 -9.62 -15.67 1.03
C ASN A 151 -10.11 -16.38 -0.24
N TRP A 152 -10.87 -15.67 -1.07
CA TRP A 152 -11.37 -16.20 -2.35
C TRP A 152 -10.39 -15.98 -3.51
N GLY A 153 -9.25 -15.33 -3.24
CA GLY A 153 -8.21 -15.06 -4.24
C GLY A 153 -8.65 -14.07 -5.32
N GLU A 154 -9.63 -13.22 -5.02
CA GLU A 154 -10.11 -12.19 -5.97
C GLU A 154 -9.04 -11.11 -6.15
N ILE A 155 -8.51 -10.56 -5.06
CA ILE A 155 -7.41 -9.58 -5.09
C ILE A 155 -6.17 -10.21 -5.72
N SER A 156 -5.81 -11.43 -5.33
CA SER A 156 -4.64 -12.14 -5.85
C SER A 156 -4.69 -12.37 -7.36
N ARG A 157 -5.88 -12.52 -7.94
CA ARG A 157 -6.05 -12.63 -9.40
C ARG A 157 -5.88 -11.30 -10.12
N LEU A 158 -6.06 -10.19 -9.43
CA LEU A 158 -5.91 -8.85 -9.97
C LEU A 158 -4.48 -8.33 -9.83
N ALA A 159 -3.74 -8.82 -8.84
CA ALA A 159 -2.37 -8.42 -8.59
C ALA A 159 -1.41 -9.00 -9.64
N VAL A 160 -0.43 -8.20 -10.03
CA VAL A 160 0.70 -8.63 -10.88
C VAL A 160 1.73 -9.36 -10.04
N THR A 161 2.00 -8.80 -8.87
CA THR A 161 2.84 -9.39 -7.82
C THR A 161 2.15 -9.22 -6.48
N GLU A 162 2.38 -10.14 -5.56
CA GLU A 162 1.90 -10.02 -4.20
C GLU A 162 2.81 -10.76 -3.22
N VAL A 163 2.85 -10.24 -2.00
CA VAL A 163 3.45 -10.91 -0.86
C VAL A 163 2.55 -10.75 0.36
N TYR A 164 2.47 -11.75 1.18
CA TYR A 164 1.79 -11.73 2.46
C TYR A 164 2.85 -11.83 3.56
N VAL A 165 2.89 -10.83 4.42
CA VAL A 165 3.83 -10.74 5.52
C VAL A 165 3.08 -10.88 6.83
N ALA A 166 3.56 -11.74 7.70
CA ALA A 166 2.93 -11.98 8.99
C ALA A 166 3.95 -11.97 10.11
N ARG A 167 3.49 -11.63 11.30
CA ARG A 167 4.29 -11.65 12.52
C ARG A 167 4.52 -13.08 13.02
N ASN A 168 5.75 -13.30 13.47
CA ASN A 168 6.15 -14.51 14.19
C ASN A 168 6.94 -14.09 15.44
N GLY A 169 6.23 -13.86 16.54
CA GLY A 169 6.79 -13.23 17.73
C GLY A 169 7.09 -11.74 17.48
N GLU A 170 8.35 -11.34 17.60
CA GLU A 170 8.81 -9.96 17.35
C GLU A 170 9.25 -9.75 15.91
N ASP A 171 9.39 -10.81 15.12
CA ASP A 171 9.85 -10.74 13.74
C ASP A 171 8.69 -10.67 12.75
N TRP A 172 8.99 -10.11 11.58
CA TRP A 172 8.13 -10.16 10.40
C TRP A 172 8.74 -11.08 9.36
N GLY A 173 7.94 -11.89 8.72
CA GLY A 173 8.39 -12.81 7.70
C GLY A 173 7.35 -13.02 6.61
N GLU A 174 7.81 -13.34 5.40
CA GLU A 174 6.93 -13.72 4.31
C GLU A 174 6.17 -15.00 4.70
N TYR A 175 4.87 -14.98 4.55
CA TYR A 175 4.01 -16.10 4.84
C TYR A 175 3.30 -16.55 3.58
N GLY A 176 3.77 -17.66 3.02
CA GLY A 176 3.04 -18.39 1.99
C GLY A 176 2.96 -17.74 0.61
N ALA A 177 4.09 -17.32 0.04
CA ALA A 177 4.19 -16.88 -1.37
C ALA A 177 3.83 -17.98 -2.41
N ASN A 178 3.46 -19.17 -1.98
CA ASN A 178 3.12 -20.30 -2.85
C ASN A 178 1.63 -20.53 -3.00
N GLY A 179 0.94 -19.49 -3.37
CA GLY A 179 -0.21 -19.58 -4.22
C GLY A 179 -1.46 -20.25 -3.68
N ARG A 180 -2.49 -19.52 -3.67
CA ARG A 180 -3.81 -19.89 -4.15
C ARG A 180 -4.79 -20.60 -3.22
N ARG A 181 -4.46 -20.98 -2.02
CA ARG A 181 -5.47 -21.43 -1.03
C ARG A 181 -4.91 -21.29 0.37
N GLY A 182 -5.47 -20.36 1.16
CA GLY A 182 -5.23 -20.33 2.59
C GLY A 182 -4.57 -19.09 3.16
N PHE A 183 -4.72 -17.92 2.54
CA PHE A 183 -4.57 -16.68 3.29
C PHE A 183 -5.72 -16.63 4.28
N TYR A 184 -5.47 -16.99 5.51
CA TYR A 184 -6.40 -16.69 6.59
C TYR A 184 -6.01 -15.33 7.13
N PRO A 185 -6.84 -14.29 6.91
CA PRO A 185 -6.62 -12.98 7.51
C PRO A 185 -6.42 -13.15 9.00
N ARG A 186 -5.35 -12.60 9.53
CA ARG A 186 -5.16 -12.55 10.97
C ARG A 186 -5.96 -11.37 11.50
N PRO A 187 -6.71 -11.54 12.59
CA PRO A 187 -7.45 -10.44 13.19
C PRO A 187 -6.50 -9.31 13.59
N TYR A 188 -6.92 -8.08 13.32
CA TYR A 188 -6.21 -6.88 13.74
C TYR A 188 -6.31 -6.72 15.26
N GLY A 189 -5.21 -6.33 15.90
CA GLY A 189 -5.21 -5.97 17.32
C GLY A 189 -5.43 -7.11 18.31
N LEU A 190 -5.19 -8.38 17.93
CA LEU A 190 -5.40 -9.53 18.82
C LEU A 190 -4.44 -9.54 20.00
N THR A 191 -3.16 -9.32 19.76
CA THR A 191 -2.10 -9.39 20.77
C THR A 191 -1.52 -8.02 21.09
N GLN A 192 -1.59 -7.12 20.14
CA GLN A 192 -1.04 -5.77 20.19
C GLN A 192 -1.99 -4.81 19.44
N PRO A 193 -1.92 -3.49 19.66
CA PRO A 193 -2.79 -2.51 19.00
C PRO A 193 -2.39 -2.21 17.54
N TRP A 194 -1.88 -3.19 16.81
CA TRP A 194 -1.47 -3.10 15.40
C TRP A 194 -1.72 -4.40 14.65
N ALA A 195 -1.37 -4.46 13.36
CA ALA A 195 -1.61 -5.62 12.53
C ALA A 195 -0.75 -6.83 12.91
N GLU A 196 -1.34 -8.01 12.80
CA GLU A 196 -0.63 -9.29 12.88
C GLU A 196 -0.16 -9.78 11.50
N ALA A 197 -0.73 -9.23 10.43
CA ALA A 197 -0.33 -9.52 9.06
C ALA A 197 -0.73 -8.41 8.10
N VAL A 198 0.03 -8.28 7.03
CA VAL A 198 -0.15 -7.28 5.97
C VAL A 198 -0.15 -7.99 4.62
N TRP A 199 -1.10 -7.64 3.77
CA TRP A 199 -1.03 -7.92 2.35
C TRP A 199 -0.35 -6.76 1.63
N ILE A 200 0.55 -7.09 0.72
CA ILE A 200 1.33 -6.13 -0.08
C ILE A 200 1.27 -6.59 -1.51
N GLY A 201 0.89 -5.74 -2.43
CA GLY A 201 0.83 -6.12 -3.83
C GLY A 201 0.89 -4.97 -4.81
N GLU A 202 1.08 -5.34 -6.06
CA GLU A 202 1.07 -4.44 -7.20
C GLU A 202 -0.05 -4.81 -8.16
N PHE A 203 -0.72 -3.79 -8.66
CA PHE A 203 -1.72 -3.91 -9.71
C PHE A 203 -1.25 -3.22 -10.99
N GLY A 204 -1.58 -3.80 -12.14
CA GLY A 204 -1.52 -3.16 -13.43
C GLY A 204 -2.82 -2.43 -13.77
N PRO A 205 -2.86 -1.72 -14.93
CA PRO A 205 -4.08 -1.14 -15.48
C PRO A 205 -5.19 -2.18 -15.66
N LEU A 206 -6.43 -1.69 -15.80
CA LEU A 206 -7.59 -2.53 -16.12
C LEU A 206 -7.51 -3.08 -17.55
#